data_4cf85f473bbc485c3b0ed4dd86e8f9f5
#
_entry.id   4cf85f473bbc485c3b0ed4dd86e8f9f5
#
_cell.length_a   1.000
_cell.length_b   1.000
_cell.length_c   1.000
_cell.angle_alpha   90.00
_cell.angle_beta   90.00
_cell.angle_gamma   90.00
#
_symmetry.space_group_name_H-M   'P 1'
#
loop_
_entity.id
_entity.type
_entity.pdbx_description
1 polymer ?
#
loop_
_entity_poly.entity_id
_entity_poly.type
_entity_poly.pdbx_seq_one_letter_code
_entity_poly.pdbx_strand_id
1 'polypeptide(L)'
;MAWLKEAEASFFDLFVLEDGRRKILSSKSVDAYFYLLSEALRERLTVSFEFNVLFLDSTFMSLVLDEGFEKASDFLGSQDPFSFRLMLIPYFFENAWVLIALDTNYLASSRFSKLMYFGLGRENRIPVYMSRLRSFLYFDFSRRHSNGENNRTPGHIFSSKFRNINSIESYSDIFVCHSARALLRGEDISAFLDKSVSTLKDILVSDFSVRLESGPKRLASVLFDSTDFLGKIKI
;
A
#
# COMPACT_ATOMS: atom_id res chain seq x y z
N MET A 1 -14.36 -2.30 -16.33
CA MET A 1 -15.35 -2.25 -15.21
C MET A 1 -15.82 -3.64 -14.74
N ALA A 2 -15.84 -4.69 -15.58
CA ALA A 2 -16.21 -6.06 -15.15
C ALA A 2 -15.32 -6.55 -13.98
N TRP A 3 -14.02 -6.41 -14.09
CA TRP A 3 -13.05 -6.82 -13.06
C TRP A 3 -13.21 -6.13 -11.69
N LEU A 4 -13.69 -4.86 -11.66
CA LEU A 4 -14.01 -4.19 -10.40
C LEU A 4 -15.24 -4.81 -9.73
N LYS A 5 -16.25 -5.24 -10.50
CA LYS A 5 -17.41 -5.95 -9.98
C LYS A 5 -17.05 -7.33 -9.43
N GLU A 6 -16.14 -8.05 -10.11
CA GLU A 6 -15.59 -9.31 -9.59
C GLU A 6 -14.84 -9.11 -8.26
N ALA A 7 -14.05 -8.04 -8.17
CA ALA A 7 -13.36 -7.71 -6.93
C ALA A 7 -14.32 -7.35 -5.81
N GLU A 8 -15.34 -6.52 -6.08
CA GLU A 8 -16.41 -6.19 -5.12
C GLU A 8 -17.09 -7.47 -4.63
N ALA A 9 -17.50 -8.36 -5.54
CA ALA A 9 -18.11 -9.64 -5.18
C ALA A 9 -17.18 -10.46 -4.27
N SER A 10 -15.88 -10.50 -4.54
CA SER A 10 -14.91 -11.20 -3.70
C SER A 10 -14.85 -10.64 -2.27
N PHE A 11 -15.03 -9.32 -2.09
CA PHE A 11 -15.14 -8.71 -0.76
C PHE A 11 -16.45 -9.04 -0.06
N PHE A 12 -17.56 -9.16 -0.79
CA PHE A 12 -18.84 -9.63 -0.24
C PHE A 12 -18.74 -11.07 0.27
N ASP A 13 -18.07 -11.96 -0.50
CA ASP A 13 -17.98 -13.38 -0.22
C ASP A 13 -16.95 -13.73 0.87
N LEU A 14 -16.25 -12.75 1.43
CA LEU A 14 -15.18 -12.95 2.41
C LEU A 14 -15.58 -13.76 3.66
N PHE A 15 -16.87 -13.81 3.99
CA PHE A 15 -17.39 -14.54 5.15
C PHE A 15 -18.06 -15.87 4.77
N VAL A 16 -18.09 -16.22 3.48
CA VAL A 16 -18.54 -17.54 3.05
C VAL A 16 -17.44 -18.52 3.47
N LEU A 17 -17.79 -19.44 4.38
CA LEU A 17 -16.90 -20.50 4.82
C LEU A 17 -16.93 -21.61 3.77
N GLU A 18 -15.84 -21.79 3.04
CA GLU A 18 -15.60 -23.00 2.26
C GLU A 18 -14.90 -24.02 3.18
N ASP A 19 -15.50 -25.16 3.41
CA ASP A 19 -14.97 -26.24 4.29
C ASP A 19 -14.60 -25.76 5.72
N GLY A 20 -15.36 -24.84 6.28
CA GLY A 20 -15.11 -24.29 7.61
C GLY A 20 -13.92 -23.31 7.70
N ARG A 21 -13.33 -22.96 6.56
CA ARG A 21 -12.23 -21.98 6.48
C ARG A 21 -12.70 -20.72 5.75
N ARG A 22 -12.26 -19.57 6.26
CA ARG A 22 -12.51 -18.31 5.59
C ARG A 22 -11.71 -18.21 4.28
N LYS A 23 -12.37 -17.76 3.23
CA LYS A 23 -11.71 -17.43 1.96
C LYS A 23 -10.86 -16.17 2.12
N ILE A 24 -9.58 -16.25 1.77
CA ILE A 24 -8.67 -15.08 1.73
C ILE A 24 -8.83 -14.39 0.37
N LEU A 25 -8.78 -13.05 0.35
CA LEU A 25 -8.83 -12.28 -0.89
C LEU A 25 -7.68 -12.68 -1.82
N SER A 26 -8.00 -12.83 -3.09
CA SER A 26 -7.01 -13.05 -4.14
C SER A 26 -6.15 -11.81 -4.37
N SER A 27 -4.97 -12.00 -4.96
CA SER A 27 -4.12 -10.88 -5.40
C SER A 27 -4.88 -9.91 -6.30
N LYS A 28 -5.70 -10.42 -7.23
CA LYS A 28 -6.53 -9.59 -8.10
C LYS A 28 -7.49 -8.69 -7.33
N SER A 29 -8.08 -9.19 -6.25
CA SER A 29 -9.03 -8.42 -5.44
C SER A 29 -8.33 -7.32 -4.63
N VAL A 30 -7.19 -7.63 -4.02
CA VAL A 30 -6.38 -6.66 -3.30
C VAL A 30 -5.82 -5.60 -4.26
N ASP A 31 -5.24 -6.00 -5.39
CA ASP A 31 -4.73 -5.08 -6.41
C ASP A 31 -5.85 -4.20 -6.98
N ALA A 32 -7.07 -4.74 -7.12
CA ALA A 32 -8.24 -3.97 -7.52
C ALA A 32 -8.58 -2.86 -6.52
N TYR A 33 -8.49 -3.15 -5.22
CA TYR A 33 -8.72 -2.13 -4.20
C TYR A 33 -7.63 -1.04 -4.23
N PHE A 34 -6.37 -1.42 -4.41
CA PHE A 34 -5.27 -0.45 -4.55
C PHE A 34 -5.45 0.42 -5.80
N TYR A 35 -5.89 -0.16 -6.91
CA TYR A 35 -6.23 0.59 -8.11
C TYR A 35 -7.37 1.60 -7.84
N LEU A 36 -8.41 1.18 -7.13
CA LEU A 36 -9.55 2.04 -6.74
C LEU A 36 -9.06 3.25 -5.91
N LEU A 37 -8.18 3.02 -4.94
CA LEU A 37 -7.56 4.10 -4.17
C LEU A 37 -6.72 5.04 -5.06
N SER A 38 -5.99 4.49 -6.03
CA SER A 38 -5.16 5.27 -6.95
C SER A 38 -6.01 6.15 -7.88
N GLU A 39 -7.14 5.64 -8.38
CA GLU A 39 -8.09 6.43 -9.18
C GLU A 39 -8.68 7.60 -8.37
N ALA A 40 -9.15 7.31 -7.14
CA ALA A 40 -9.71 8.33 -6.27
C ALA A 40 -8.69 9.43 -5.94
N LEU A 41 -7.45 9.02 -5.68
CA LEU A 41 -6.37 9.97 -5.42
C LEU A 41 -6.07 10.85 -6.64
N ARG A 42 -6.03 10.26 -7.84
CA ARG A 42 -5.80 10.98 -9.09
C ARG A 42 -6.87 12.03 -9.35
N GLU A 43 -8.13 11.72 -9.08
CA GLU A 43 -9.24 12.70 -9.20
C GLU A 43 -9.09 13.85 -8.20
N ARG A 44 -8.54 13.60 -7.02
CA ARG A 44 -8.26 14.64 -6.03
C ARG A 44 -7.09 15.53 -6.43
N LEU A 45 -6.02 14.95 -6.97
CA LEU A 45 -4.79 15.65 -7.34
C LEU A 45 -4.96 16.62 -8.52
N THR A 46 -6.06 16.55 -9.27
CA THR A 46 -6.40 17.61 -10.25
C THR A 46 -6.55 18.98 -9.58
N VAL A 47 -6.63 19.03 -8.24
CA VAL A 47 -6.84 20.24 -7.44
C VAL A 47 -5.60 20.67 -6.65
N SER A 48 -4.65 19.77 -6.34
CA SER A 48 -3.41 20.14 -5.61
C SER A 48 -2.26 19.16 -5.88
N PHE A 49 -1.09 19.70 -6.26
CA PHE A 49 0.10 18.96 -6.69
C PHE A 49 0.93 18.30 -5.56
N GLU A 50 0.54 18.40 -4.30
CA GLU A 50 1.43 18.08 -3.18
C GLU A 50 1.52 16.60 -2.80
N PHE A 51 0.72 15.70 -3.40
CA PHE A 51 0.68 14.29 -3.01
C PHE A 51 0.74 13.33 -4.17
N ASN A 52 1.96 12.88 -4.45
CA ASN A 52 2.21 11.85 -5.43
C ASN A 52 2.40 10.51 -4.69
N VAL A 53 1.53 9.52 -4.95
CA VAL A 53 1.61 8.18 -4.38
C VAL A 53 1.84 7.16 -5.47
N LEU A 54 2.85 6.33 -5.29
CA LEU A 54 3.13 5.18 -6.15
C LEU A 54 2.44 3.94 -5.57
N PHE A 55 1.48 3.41 -6.32
CA PHE A 55 0.85 2.14 -6.02
C PHE A 55 1.51 1.05 -6.87
N LEU A 56 2.04 0.04 -6.22
CA LEU A 56 2.57 -1.14 -6.88
C LEU A 56 1.60 -2.31 -6.64
N ASP A 57 1.59 -3.26 -7.55
CA ASP A 57 0.78 -4.46 -7.40
C ASP A 57 1.46 -5.51 -6.50
N SER A 58 0.71 -6.55 -6.17
CA SER A 58 1.14 -7.63 -5.27
C SER A 58 2.30 -8.48 -5.81
N THR A 59 2.63 -8.36 -7.11
CA THR A 59 3.73 -9.13 -7.74
C THR A 59 5.07 -8.45 -7.57
N PHE A 60 5.10 -7.16 -7.28
CA PHE A 60 6.35 -6.39 -7.24
C PHE A 60 7.39 -6.94 -6.27
N MET A 61 6.96 -7.33 -5.07
CA MET A 61 7.90 -7.89 -4.10
C MET A 61 8.50 -9.23 -4.55
N SER A 62 7.75 -10.04 -5.30
CA SER A 62 8.29 -11.27 -5.89
C SER A 62 9.38 -10.96 -6.93
N LEU A 63 9.21 -9.91 -7.73
CA LEU A 63 10.27 -9.46 -8.64
C LEU A 63 11.55 -9.08 -7.88
N VAL A 64 11.42 -8.31 -6.79
CA VAL A 64 12.57 -7.89 -5.96
C VAL A 64 13.26 -9.07 -5.29
N LEU A 65 12.50 -10.07 -4.83
CA LEU A 65 13.02 -11.19 -4.05
C LEU A 65 13.58 -12.31 -4.92
N ASP A 66 12.86 -12.67 -5.97
CA ASP A 66 13.06 -13.93 -6.69
C ASP A 66 13.65 -13.74 -8.09
N GLU A 67 13.29 -12.63 -8.78
CA GLU A 67 13.65 -12.44 -10.19
C GLU A 67 14.83 -11.48 -10.43
N GLY A 68 15.18 -10.69 -9.44
CA GLY A 68 16.34 -9.79 -9.47
C GLY A 68 15.99 -8.30 -9.64
N PHE A 69 16.96 -7.46 -9.31
CA PHE A 69 16.78 -6.02 -9.23
C PHE A 69 16.57 -5.35 -10.58
N GLU A 70 17.18 -5.88 -11.64
CA GLU A 70 17.02 -5.39 -13.00
C GLU A 70 15.57 -5.51 -13.45
N LYS A 71 14.94 -6.68 -13.28
CA LYS A 71 13.54 -6.89 -13.65
C LYS A 71 12.60 -6.03 -12.82
N ALA A 72 12.84 -5.92 -11.52
CA ALA A 72 12.07 -5.05 -10.65
C ALA A 72 12.19 -3.56 -11.07
N SER A 73 13.38 -3.11 -11.47
CA SER A 73 13.61 -1.77 -11.99
C SER A 73 12.94 -1.55 -13.35
N ASP A 74 12.98 -2.55 -14.24
CA ASP A 74 12.31 -2.50 -15.53
C ASP A 74 10.77 -2.47 -15.38
N PHE A 75 10.23 -3.17 -14.37
CA PHE A 75 8.81 -3.10 -14.01
C PHE A 75 8.39 -1.67 -13.60
N LEU A 76 9.22 -0.96 -12.84
CA LEU A 76 8.96 0.44 -12.49
C LEU A 76 9.01 1.36 -13.74
N GLY A 77 9.73 0.97 -14.79
CA GLY A 77 9.86 1.77 -16.00
C GLY A 77 10.43 3.16 -15.72
N SER A 78 9.69 4.21 -16.07
CA SER A 78 10.08 5.60 -15.81
C SER A 78 9.72 6.12 -14.41
N GLN A 79 9.05 5.32 -13.59
CA GLN A 79 8.62 5.72 -12.25
C GLN A 79 9.79 5.63 -11.27
N ASP A 80 10.31 6.77 -10.83
CA ASP A 80 11.31 6.84 -9.76
C ASP A 80 10.62 6.81 -8.39
N PRO A 81 10.80 5.76 -7.56
CA PRO A 81 10.19 5.65 -6.25
C PRO A 81 10.41 6.87 -5.35
N PHE A 82 11.55 7.55 -5.50
CA PHE A 82 11.89 8.71 -4.69
C PHE A 82 11.29 10.04 -5.19
N SER A 83 10.62 10.02 -6.35
CA SER A 83 9.83 11.15 -6.84
C SER A 83 8.40 11.17 -6.26
N PHE A 84 7.99 10.11 -5.58
CA PHE A 84 6.69 9.99 -4.94
C PHE A 84 6.81 10.24 -3.43
N ARG A 85 5.80 10.87 -2.85
CA ARG A 85 5.72 11.09 -1.40
C ARG A 85 5.58 9.77 -0.63
N LEU A 86 4.79 8.86 -1.17
CA LEU A 86 4.49 7.58 -0.57
C LEU A 86 4.51 6.49 -1.63
N MET A 87 5.09 5.34 -1.35
CA MET A 87 4.98 4.13 -2.17
C MET A 87 4.28 3.06 -1.34
N LEU A 88 3.28 2.39 -1.91
CA LEU A 88 2.49 1.35 -1.27
C LEU A 88 2.60 0.05 -2.06
N ILE A 89 2.95 -1.04 -1.37
CA ILE A 89 3.17 -2.36 -1.95
C ILE A 89 2.39 -3.39 -1.12
N PRO A 90 1.26 -3.93 -1.60
CA PRO A 90 0.64 -5.10 -1.00
C PRO A 90 1.48 -6.33 -1.36
N TYR A 91 1.69 -7.23 -0.41
CA TYR A 91 2.43 -8.46 -0.66
C TYR A 91 1.81 -9.63 0.08
N PHE A 92 1.61 -10.75 -0.62
CA PHE A 92 1.09 -11.99 -0.04
C PHE A 92 2.25 -12.91 0.33
N PHE A 93 2.38 -13.21 1.61
CA PHE A 93 3.49 -13.99 2.12
C PHE A 93 3.06 -14.92 3.25
N GLU A 94 3.49 -16.20 3.21
CA GLU A 94 3.21 -17.23 4.24
C GLU A 94 1.72 -17.28 4.65
N ASN A 95 0.82 -17.25 3.65
CA ASN A 95 -0.64 -17.26 3.83
C ASN A 95 -1.22 -15.99 4.50
N ALA A 96 -0.49 -14.91 4.52
CA ALA A 96 -0.95 -13.62 5.04
C ALA A 96 -0.63 -12.46 4.08
N TRP A 97 -1.48 -11.47 4.04
CA TRP A 97 -1.23 -10.21 3.38
C TRP A 97 -0.46 -9.25 4.27
N VAL A 98 0.43 -8.52 3.68
CA VAL A 98 1.19 -7.46 4.33
C VAL A 98 1.21 -6.21 3.44
N LEU A 99 1.25 -5.04 4.06
CA LEU A 99 1.49 -3.79 3.38
C LEU A 99 2.91 -3.31 3.70
N ILE A 100 3.65 -3.01 2.65
CA ILE A 100 4.93 -2.31 2.77
C ILE A 100 4.73 -0.90 2.26
N ALA A 101 5.19 0.10 3.00
CA ALA A 101 5.10 1.49 2.62
C ALA A 101 6.47 2.18 2.74
N LEU A 102 6.83 2.98 1.72
CA LEU A 102 7.98 3.86 1.75
C LEU A 102 7.49 5.31 1.82
N ASP A 103 7.78 6.01 2.92
CA ASP A 103 7.60 7.45 3.05
C ASP A 103 8.92 8.15 2.73
N THR A 104 8.97 8.86 1.62
CA THR A 104 10.19 9.52 1.13
C THR A 104 10.42 10.91 1.73
N ASN A 105 9.47 11.41 2.48
CA ASN A 105 9.55 12.73 3.12
C ASN A 105 9.39 12.65 4.64
N TYR A 106 9.84 11.53 5.22
CA TYR A 106 9.67 11.24 6.64
C TYR A 106 10.15 12.38 7.56
N LEU A 107 11.23 13.06 7.16
CA LEU A 107 11.66 14.29 7.82
C LEU A 107 11.85 15.37 6.74
N ALA A 108 10.91 16.31 6.65
CA ALA A 108 10.87 17.36 5.62
C ALA A 108 12.16 18.21 5.51
N SER A 109 12.98 18.23 6.57
CA SER A 109 14.27 18.95 6.62
C SER A 109 15.47 18.05 6.35
N SER A 110 15.29 16.76 6.19
CA SER A 110 16.39 15.80 6.04
C SER A 110 16.10 14.81 4.91
N ARG A 111 17.15 14.36 4.23
CA ARG A 111 17.07 13.34 3.17
C ARG A 111 16.84 11.94 3.77
N PHE A 112 15.80 11.77 4.58
CA PHE A 112 15.49 10.50 5.22
C PHE A 112 14.18 9.95 4.66
N SER A 113 14.20 8.69 4.30
CA SER A 113 13.01 7.93 3.92
C SER A 113 12.72 6.86 4.98
N LYS A 114 11.47 6.60 5.23
CA LYS A 114 11.04 5.59 6.18
C LYS A 114 10.35 4.43 5.47
N LEU A 115 10.94 3.25 5.56
CA LEU A 115 10.36 2.02 5.08
C LEU A 115 9.60 1.35 6.23
N MET A 116 8.30 1.16 6.04
CA MET A 116 7.37 0.67 7.04
C MET A 116 6.78 -0.66 6.63
N TYR A 117 6.51 -1.51 7.59
CA TYR A 117 5.87 -2.79 7.41
C TYR A 117 4.62 -2.88 8.28
N PHE A 118 3.49 -3.20 7.66
CA PHE A 118 2.20 -3.39 8.31
C PHE A 118 1.71 -4.80 7.99
N GLY A 119 1.69 -5.67 8.98
CA GLY A 119 1.23 -7.03 8.77
C GLY A 119 1.46 -7.91 9.98
N LEU A 120 0.96 -9.12 9.87
CA LEU A 120 0.86 -10.12 10.93
C LEU A 120 1.85 -11.27 10.73
N GLY A 121 2.82 -11.10 9.84
CA GLY A 121 3.75 -12.15 9.44
C GLY A 121 4.69 -12.61 10.57
N ARG A 122 5.18 -13.84 10.45
CA ARG A 122 6.21 -14.38 11.33
C ARG A 122 7.46 -13.49 11.30
N GLU A 123 7.81 -12.96 12.46
CA GLU A 123 8.81 -11.90 12.65
C GLU A 123 10.17 -12.18 12.01
N ASN A 124 10.57 -13.44 11.86
CA ASN A 124 11.93 -13.83 11.54
C ASN A 124 12.37 -13.51 10.10
N ARG A 125 11.45 -13.42 9.14
CA ARG A 125 11.79 -13.14 7.73
C ARG A 125 11.57 -11.71 7.29
N ILE A 126 10.77 -10.93 8.03
CA ILE A 126 10.50 -9.52 7.72
C ILE A 126 11.78 -8.70 7.56
N PRO A 127 12.79 -8.81 8.47
CA PRO A 127 14.03 -8.05 8.32
C PRO A 127 14.77 -8.36 7.01
N VAL A 128 14.71 -9.60 6.53
CA VAL A 128 15.34 -10.02 5.27
C VAL A 128 14.67 -9.35 4.09
N TYR A 129 13.33 -9.36 4.01
CA TYR A 129 12.58 -8.75 2.92
C TYR A 129 12.74 -7.23 2.90
N MET A 130 12.66 -6.60 4.06
CA MET A 130 12.88 -5.15 4.19
C MET A 130 14.31 -4.77 3.80
N SER A 131 15.30 -5.58 4.15
CA SER A 131 16.68 -5.38 3.75
C SER A 131 16.84 -5.54 2.23
N ARG A 132 16.22 -6.55 1.63
CA ARG A 132 16.28 -6.79 0.19
C ARG A 132 15.61 -5.65 -0.60
N LEU A 133 14.43 -5.21 -0.17
CA LEU A 133 13.76 -4.06 -0.78
C LEU A 133 14.58 -2.78 -0.64
N ARG A 134 15.19 -2.54 0.52
CA ARG A 134 16.09 -1.40 0.72
C ARG A 134 17.28 -1.45 -0.24
N SER A 135 17.90 -2.63 -0.41
CA SER A 135 19.01 -2.82 -1.35
C SER A 135 18.55 -2.56 -2.79
N PHE A 136 17.37 -3.02 -3.16
CA PHE A 136 16.77 -2.72 -4.46
C PHE A 136 16.57 -1.20 -4.67
N LEU A 137 16.03 -0.50 -3.67
CA LEU A 137 15.80 0.95 -3.78
C LEU A 137 17.11 1.73 -4.00
N TYR A 138 18.19 1.33 -3.33
CA TYR A 138 19.52 1.92 -3.59
C TYR A 138 20.04 1.58 -4.99
N PHE A 139 19.85 0.34 -5.44
CA PHE A 139 20.24 -0.09 -6.78
C PHE A 139 19.50 0.70 -7.86
N ASP A 140 18.16 0.76 -7.78
CA ASP A 140 17.31 1.46 -8.74
C ASP A 140 17.63 2.96 -8.77
N PHE A 141 17.81 3.58 -7.61
CA PHE A 141 18.23 4.97 -7.52
C PHE A 141 19.58 5.21 -8.22
N SER A 142 20.57 4.37 -7.94
CA SER A 142 21.90 4.49 -8.56
C SER A 142 21.84 4.31 -10.07
N ARG A 143 21.03 3.35 -10.56
CA ARG A 143 20.81 3.09 -11.97
C ARG A 143 20.22 4.32 -12.70
N ARG A 144 19.25 4.98 -12.09
CA ARG A 144 18.56 6.16 -12.68
C ARG A 144 19.40 7.42 -12.65
N HIS A 145 20.25 7.59 -11.65
CA HIS A 145 20.97 8.84 -11.40
C HIS A 145 22.47 8.74 -11.70
N SER A 146 22.94 7.62 -12.28
CA SER A 146 24.35 7.42 -12.64
C SER A 146 24.89 8.39 -13.69
N ASN A 147 24.03 9.00 -14.50
CA ASN A 147 24.40 9.88 -15.60
C ASN A 147 24.19 11.39 -15.31
N GLY A 148 23.86 11.77 -14.08
CA GLY A 148 23.52 13.14 -13.76
C GLY A 148 24.55 13.84 -12.91
N GLU A 149 24.83 15.12 -13.19
CA GLU A 149 25.73 16.02 -12.45
C GLU A 149 25.30 16.29 -10.99
N ASN A 150 24.21 15.72 -10.53
CA ASN A 150 23.74 15.85 -9.18
C ASN A 150 24.14 14.63 -8.36
N ASN A 151 25.13 14.78 -7.47
CA ASN A 151 25.47 13.87 -6.37
C ASN A 151 24.29 13.70 -5.38
N ARG A 152 23.09 13.33 -5.89
CA ARG A 152 21.96 12.98 -5.05
C ARG A 152 22.21 11.57 -4.54
N THR A 153 22.35 11.41 -3.26
CA THR A 153 22.24 10.08 -2.63
C THR A 153 20.78 9.90 -2.21
N PRO A 154 20.24 8.67 -2.35
CA PRO A 154 18.93 8.36 -1.79
C PRO A 154 19.06 8.43 -0.29
N GLY A 155 19.02 9.40 0.41
CA GLY A 155 19.20 9.54 1.86
C GLY A 155 19.20 8.21 2.65
N HIS A 156 19.27 8.25 3.94
CA HIS A 156 19.18 7.02 4.74
C HIS A 156 17.75 6.48 4.74
N ILE A 157 17.57 5.22 4.35
CA ILE A 157 16.28 4.52 4.44
C ILE A 157 16.23 3.78 5.78
N PHE A 158 15.42 4.28 6.70
CA PHE A 158 15.18 3.60 7.97
C PHE A 158 14.05 2.58 7.83
N SER A 159 14.25 1.40 8.39
CA SER A 159 13.17 0.41 8.53
C SER A 159 12.55 0.54 9.91
N SER A 160 11.23 0.65 9.96
CA SER A 160 10.49 0.59 11.22
C SER A 160 9.44 -0.51 11.12
N LYS A 161 9.23 -1.18 12.24
CA LYS A 161 8.20 -2.20 12.39
C LYS A 161 6.98 -1.55 13.03
N PHE A 162 5.82 -1.74 12.45
CA PHE A 162 4.58 -1.45 13.16
C PHE A 162 4.21 -2.65 14.05
N ARG A 163 3.54 -2.38 15.18
CA ARG A 163 3.24 -3.41 16.21
C ARG A 163 2.57 -4.63 15.60
N ASN A 164 3.06 -5.78 16.00
CA ASN A 164 2.45 -7.08 15.74
C ASN A 164 1.05 -7.13 16.40
N ILE A 165 0.03 -7.32 15.58
CA ILE A 165 -1.34 -7.45 16.05
C ILE A 165 -1.68 -8.93 16.00
N ASN A 166 -1.33 -9.63 17.05
CA ASN A 166 -1.39 -11.10 17.16
C ASN A 166 -2.78 -11.73 16.98
N SER A 167 -3.85 -10.94 16.88
CA SER A 167 -5.22 -11.47 16.87
C SER A 167 -5.90 -11.51 15.50
N ILE A 168 -5.25 -11.03 14.42
CA ILE A 168 -5.93 -10.76 13.14
C ILE A 168 -5.33 -11.53 11.95
N GLU A 169 -4.48 -12.56 12.18
CA GLU A 169 -3.87 -13.34 11.08
C GLU A 169 -4.89 -13.80 10.02
N SER A 170 -6.08 -14.20 10.46
CA SER A 170 -7.16 -14.62 9.56
C SER A 170 -7.79 -13.51 8.73
N TYR A 171 -7.41 -12.24 8.91
CA TYR A 171 -8.00 -11.08 8.24
C TYR A 171 -6.95 -10.12 7.67
N SER A 172 -5.77 -10.63 7.38
CA SER A 172 -4.64 -9.84 6.87
C SER A 172 -4.96 -9.10 5.58
N ASP A 173 -5.82 -9.65 4.73
CA ASP A 173 -6.31 -9.06 3.49
C ASP A 173 -7.16 -7.80 3.72
N ILE A 174 -8.08 -7.82 4.69
CA ILE A 174 -8.85 -6.65 5.09
C ILE A 174 -7.92 -5.62 5.72
N PHE A 175 -6.99 -6.10 6.56
CA PHE A 175 -6.03 -5.25 7.24
C PHE A 175 -5.13 -4.48 6.26
N VAL A 176 -4.60 -5.13 5.22
CA VAL A 176 -3.74 -4.47 4.23
C VAL A 176 -4.48 -3.36 3.47
N CYS A 177 -5.73 -3.62 3.08
CA CYS A 177 -6.56 -2.63 2.39
C CYS A 177 -6.87 -1.42 3.29
N HIS A 178 -7.24 -1.67 4.55
CA HIS A 178 -7.48 -0.59 5.51
C HIS A 178 -6.24 0.19 5.86
N SER A 179 -5.09 -0.47 6.00
CA SER A 179 -3.81 0.21 6.26
C SER A 179 -3.46 1.17 5.14
N ALA A 180 -3.62 0.74 3.87
CA ALA A 180 -3.42 1.61 2.72
C ALA A 180 -4.39 2.81 2.74
N ARG A 181 -5.68 2.56 2.98
CA ARG A 181 -6.71 3.60 3.10
C ARG A 181 -6.39 4.61 4.20
N ALA A 182 -6.03 4.13 5.39
CA ALA A 182 -5.69 4.96 6.54
C ALA A 182 -4.45 5.83 6.28
N LEU A 183 -3.39 5.24 5.70
CA LEU A 183 -2.19 6.00 5.31
C LEU A 183 -2.52 7.14 4.36
N LEU A 184 -3.37 6.90 3.36
CA LEU A 184 -3.78 7.93 2.41
C LEU A 184 -4.61 9.03 3.08
N ARG A 185 -5.38 8.71 4.10
CA ARG A 185 -6.21 9.66 4.85
C ARG A 185 -5.46 10.37 5.98
N GLY A 186 -4.18 10.00 6.23
CA GLY A 186 -3.46 10.49 7.39
C GLY A 186 -4.06 10.04 8.73
N GLU A 187 -4.84 8.96 8.72
CA GLU A 187 -5.46 8.38 9.92
C GLU A 187 -4.46 7.48 10.66
N ASP A 188 -4.63 7.40 11.97
CA ASP A 188 -3.87 6.44 12.78
C ASP A 188 -4.33 5.01 12.43
N ILE A 189 -3.40 4.19 11.97
CA ILE A 189 -3.67 2.79 11.63
C ILE A 189 -4.17 2.01 12.86
N SER A 190 -3.78 2.39 14.07
CA SER A 190 -4.29 1.77 15.29
C SER A 190 -5.78 2.02 15.54
N ALA A 191 -6.33 3.09 15.02
CA ALA A 191 -7.71 3.48 15.28
C ALA A 191 -8.77 2.51 14.72
N PHE A 192 -8.40 1.63 13.78
CA PHE A 192 -9.33 0.61 13.29
C PHE A 192 -9.12 -0.77 13.91
N LEU A 193 -8.12 -0.95 14.76
CA LEU A 193 -7.89 -2.23 15.46
C LEU A 193 -9.02 -2.57 16.44
N ASP A 194 -9.70 -1.55 16.94
CA ASP A 194 -10.84 -1.71 17.83
C ASP A 194 -12.16 -1.97 17.09
N LYS A 195 -12.16 -1.86 15.77
CA LYS A 195 -13.35 -2.11 14.93
C LYS A 195 -13.51 -3.61 14.67
N SER A 196 -14.77 -4.06 14.60
CA SER A 196 -15.04 -5.42 14.18
C SER A 196 -14.63 -5.63 12.70
N VAL A 197 -14.21 -6.84 12.37
CA VAL A 197 -13.85 -7.21 10.99
C VAL A 197 -15.02 -7.00 10.03
N SER A 198 -16.25 -7.25 10.48
CA SER A 198 -17.46 -6.96 9.68
C SER A 198 -17.54 -5.48 9.34
N THR A 199 -17.37 -4.60 10.32
CA THR A 199 -17.38 -3.14 10.08
C THR A 199 -16.29 -2.72 9.09
N LEU A 200 -15.09 -3.29 9.23
CA LEU A 200 -13.98 -2.99 8.31
C LEU A 200 -14.30 -3.45 6.89
N LYS A 201 -14.85 -4.66 6.72
CA LYS A 201 -15.30 -5.16 5.42
C LYS A 201 -16.33 -4.24 4.80
N ASP A 202 -17.36 -3.85 5.57
CA ASP A 202 -18.46 -3.01 5.06
C ASP A 202 -17.96 -1.66 4.54
N ILE A 203 -16.94 -1.08 5.18
CA ILE A 203 -16.27 0.12 4.69
C ILE A 203 -15.62 -0.12 3.32
N LEU A 204 -14.86 -1.22 3.15
CA LEU A 204 -14.18 -1.51 1.89
C LEU A 204 -15.19 -1.79 0.77
N VAL A 205 -16.26 -2.54 1.06
CA VAL A 205 -17.35 -2.79 0.12
C VAL A 205 -18.03 -1.50 -0.29
N SER A 206 -18.29 -0.61 0.66
CA SER A 206 -18.87 0.72 0.38
C SER A 206 -17.99 1.53 -0.57
N ASP A 207 -16.67 1.49 -0.43
CA ASP A 207 -15.76 2.19 -1.34
C ASP A 207 -15.92 1.67 -2.79
N PHE A 208 -16.06 0.34 -3.01
CA PHE A 208 -16.36 -0.22 -4.33
C PHE A 208 -17.72 0.21 -4.86
N SER A 209 -18.77 0.12 -4.03
CA SER A 209 -20.12 0.50 -4.42
C SER A 209 -20.19 1.96 -4.84
N VAL A 210 -19.61 2.87 -4.06
CA VAL A 210 -19.53 4.30 -4.40
C VAL A 210 -18.80 4.50 -5.74
N ARG A 211 -17.69 3.78 -5.97
CA ARG A 211 -16.94 3.87 -7.23
C ARG A 211 -17.74 3.40 -8.43
N LEU A 212 -18.44 2.28 -8.28
CA LEU A 212 -19.22 1.66 -9.37
C LEU A 212 -20.48 2.45 -9.70
N GLU A 213 -21.16 3.00 -8.71
CA GLU A 213 -22.43 3.71 -8.87
C GLU A 213 -22.23 5.19 -9.25
N SER A 214 -21.26 5.85 -8.65
CA SER A 214 -21.11 7.31 -8.70
C SER A 214 -19.79 7.78 -9.32
N GLY A 215 -18.89 6.87 -9.65
CA GLY A 215 -17.62 7.16 -10.30
C GLY A 215 -16.48 7.61 -9.36
N PRO A 216 -15.26 7.79 -9.91
CA PRO A 216 -14.05 8.02 -9.10
C PRO A 216 -14.07 9.37 -8.38
N LYS A 217 -14.70 10.41 -8.93
CA LYS A 217 -14.81 11.74 -8.29
C LYS A 217 -15.60 11.68 -6.98
N ARG A 218 -16.71 10.92 -6.97
CA ARG A 218 -17.50 10.75 -5.75
C ARG A 218 -16.76 9.94 -4.71
N LEU A 219 -16.06 8.89 -5.14
CA LEU A 219 -15.19 8.13 -4.23
C LEU A 219 -14.08 9.01 -3.65
N ALA A 220 -13.44 9.85 -4.46
CA ALA A 220 -12.43 10.81 -3.99
C ALA A 220 -13.00 11.73 -2.90
N SER A 221 -14.21 12.24 -3.10
CA SER A 221 -14.92 13.05 -2.11
C SER A 221 -15.16 12.25 -0.81
N VAL A 222 -15.68 11.04 -0.89
CA VAL A 222 -15.93 10.18 0.30
C VAL A 222 -14.63 9.85 1.05
N LEU A 223 -13.54 9.58 0.34
CA LEU A 223 -12.28 9.21 0.95
C LEU A 223 -11.53 10.40 1.54
N PHE A 224 -11.64 11.60 0.94
CA PHE A 224 -10.70 12.69 1.21
C PHE A 224 -11.31 14.03 1.60
N ASP A 225 -12.64 14.20 1.59
CA ASP A 225 -13.28 15.52 1.84
C ASP A 225 -13.22 16.03 3.27
N SER A 226 -12.98 15.14 4.24
CA SER A 226 -13.09 15.51 5.67
C SER A 226 -11.73 15.70 6.35
N THR A 227 -10.64 15.66 5.62
CA THR A 227 -9.32 15.49 6.24
C THR A 227 -8.34 16.58 5.87
N ASP A 228 -7.58 17.02 6.86
CA ASP A 228 -6.22 17.56 6.72
C ASP A 228 -5.35 16.47 6.04
N PHE A 229 -5.63 16.26 4.75
CA PHE A 229 -5.05 15.24 3.92
C PHE A 229 -3.52 15.28 4.02
N LEU A 230 -2.94 14.20 4.50
CA LEU A 230 -1.50 13.93 4.60
C LEU A 230 -0.61 14.97 5.32
N GLY A 231 -1.18 16.05 5.87
CA GLY A 231 -0.40 17.02 6.61
C GLY A 231 0.26 16.44 7.87
N LYS A 232 -0.24 15.30 8.34
CA LYS A 232 0.24 14.62 9.55
C LYS A 232 0.05 13.10 9.39
N ILE A 233 0.91 12.44 8.61
CA ILE A 233 1.08 11.00 8.85
C ILE A 233 1.68 10.90 10.26
N LYS A 234 0.83 10.78 11.25
CA LYS A 234 1.23 10.43 12.60
C LYS A 234 1.56 8.93 12.61
N ILE A 235 2.82 8.63 12.46
CA ILE A 235 3.38 7.28 12.58
C ILE A 235 4.17 7.19 13.86
#